data_7bd40e55879fabbd349a3a52c68be46a
#
_entry.id   7bd40e55879fabbd349a3a52c68be46a
#
_cell.length_a   1.000
_cell.length_b   1.000
_cell.length_c   1.000
_cell.angle_alpha   90.00
_cell.angle_beta   90.00
_cell.angle_gamma   90.00
#
_symmetry.space_group_name_H-M   'P 1'
#
loop_
_entity.id
_entity.type
_entity.pdbx_description
1 polymer ?
#
loop_
_entity_poly.entity_id
_entity_poly.type
_entity_poly.pdbx_seq_one_letter_code
_entity_poly.pdbx_strand_id
1 'polypeptide(L)'
;MEPIAHLEWTLGISLICLAFLDVQINALGFLLIGIGSVFPDIFDLIIFHGKKFMTGHREFSHTILFVLILSSIAYFIPILGYLAFGSILHIFEDIVAGRDPVYLFSPFTHKGALMLITKNQSIQIGAKVRRFIKGAFTGSENIGDELSWFWFLTILGSWLLIAGIFFYFR
;
A
#
# COMPACT_ATOMS: atom_id res chain seq x y z
N MET A 1 1.76 -2.17 5.37
CA MET A 1 1.47 -0.79 5.90
C MET A 1 0.14 -0.80 6.65
N GLU A 2 -0.25 0.32 7.26
CA GLU A 2 -1.59 0.45 7.82
C GLU A 2 -2.59 0.79 6.68
N PRO A 3 -3.86 0.38 6.75
CA PRO A 3 -4.82 0.57 5.64
C PRO A 3 -4.99 2.02 5.20
N ILE A 4 -4.93 2.96 6.12
CA ILE A 4 -5.04 4.40 5.81
C ILE A 4 -3.84 4.86 4.97
N ALA A 5 -2.63 4.46 5.33
CA ALA A 5 -1.43 4.80 4.57
C ALA A 5 -1.47 4.20 3.16
N HIS A 6 -1.93 2.95 2.99
CA HIS A 6 -2.14 2.36 1.67
C HIS A 6 -3.13 3.18 0.82
N LEU A 7 -4.26 3.58 1.42
CA LEU A 7 -5.25 4.39 0.72
C LEU A 7 -4.66 5.73 0.23
N GLU A 8 -3.96 6.44 1.10
CA GLU A 8 -3.37 7.75 0.79
C GLU A 8 -2.28 7.65 -0.28
N TRP A 9 -1.37 6.68 -0.15
CA TRP A 9 -0.30 6.45 -1.12
C TRP A 9 -0.86 6.03 -2.48
N THR A 10 -1.73 5.03 -2.51
CA THR A 10 -2.34 4.54 -3.75
C THR A 10 -3.10 5.65 -4.47
N LEU A 11 -3.94 6.42 -3.76
CA LEU A 11 -4.69 7.51 -4.38
C LEU A 11 -3.76 8.63 -4.86
N GLY A 12 -2.77 9.01 -4.06
CA GLY A 12 -1.80 10.04 -4.43
C GLY A 12 -0.98 9.66 -5.66
N ILE A 13 -0.39 8.46 -5.67
CA ILE A 13 0.38 7.94 -6.81
C ILE A 13 -0.52 7.80 -8.05
N SER A 14 -1.75 7.28 -7.88
CA SER A 14 -2.69 7.13 -8.99
C SER A 14 -3.01 8.45 -9.65
N LEU A 15 -3.33 9.48 -8.87
CA LEU A 15 -3.63 10.81 -9.41
C LEU A 15 -2.43 11.41 -10.14
N ILE A 16 -1.22 11.26 -9.61
CA ILE A 16 0.01 11.71 -10.27
C ILE A 16 0.19 10.97 -11.60
N CYS A 17 0.07 9.63 -11.61
CA CYS A 17 0.20 8.83 -12.83
C CYS A 17 -0.85 9.21 -13.88
N LEU A 18 -2.12 9.37 -13.47
CA LEU A 18 -3.22 9.72 -14.36
C LEU A 18 -3.04 11.14 -14.95
N ALA A 19 -2.54 12.08 -14.13
CA ALA A 19 -2.21 13.43 -14.60
C ALA A 19 -1.10 13.41 -15.66
N PHE A 20 -0.04 12.62 -15.45
CA PHE A 20 1.04 12.48 -16.44
C PHE A 20 0.61 11.78 -17.73
N LEU A 21 -0.36 10.88 -17.65
CA LEU A 21 -0.90 10.14 -18.80
C LEU A 21 -2.06 10.87 -19.48
N ASP A 22 -2.49 12.03 -18.97
CA ASP A 22 -3.66 12.77 -19.43
C ASP A 22 -4.95 11.92 -19.44
N VAL A 23 -5.10 11.04 -18.45
CA VAL A 23 -6.24 10.14 -18.32
C VAL A 23 -7.23 10.68 -17.31
N GLN A 24 -8.46 10.94 -17.77
CA GLN A 24 -9.57 11.34 -16.91
C GLN A 24 -10.29 10.12 -16.34
N ILE A 25 -10.54 10.12 -15.04
CA ILE A 25 -11.34 9.09 -14.36
C ILE A 25 -12.60 9.69 -13.78
N ASN A 26 -13.66 8.88 -13.73
CA ASN A 26 -14.89 9.25 -13.04
C ASN A 26 -14.80 8.88 -11.54
N ALA A 27 -15.79 9.37 -10.77
CA ALA A 27 -15.84 9.11 -9.32
C ALA A 27 -15.85 7.62 -8.97
N LEU A 28 -16.48 6.77 -9.80
CA LEU A 28 -16.51 5.33 -9.59
C LEU A 28 -15.13 4.70 -9.78
N GLY A 29 -14.39 5.11 -10.82
CA GLY A 29 -13.02 4.65 -11.05
C GLY A 29 -12.11 5.03 -9.88
N PHE A 30 -12.21 6.28 -9.40
CA PHE A 30 -11.46 6.75 -8.24
C PHE A 30 -11.79 5.93 -6.97
N LEU A 31 -13.07 5.68 -6.71
CA LEU A 31 -13.52 4.82 -5.60
C LEU A 31 -12.95 3.41 -5.72
N LEU A 32 -12.97 2.81 -6.92
CA LEU A 32 -12.45 1.46 -7.14
C LEU A 32 -10.94 1.37 -6.97
N ILE A 33 -10.17 2.40 -7.33
CA ILE A 33 -8.74 2.46 -7.00
C ILE A 33 -8.55 2.46 -5.48
N GLY A 34 -9.32 3.27 -4.75
CA GLY A 34 -9.27 3.31 -3.29
C GLY A 34 -9.64 1.96 -2.65
N ILE A 35 -10.68 1.28 -3.14
CA ILE A 35 -11.02 -0.07 -2.68
C ILE A 35 -9.87 -1.03 -3.02
N GLY A 36 -9.29 -0.95 -4.21
CA GLY A 36 -8.16 -1.77 -4.65
C GLY A 36 -6.93 -1.64 -3.74
N SER A 37 -6.73 -0.46 -3.14
CA SER A 37 -5.61 -0.22 -2.22
C SER A 37 -5.67 -1.01 -0.90
N VAL A 38 -6.81 -1.59 -0.57
CA VAL A 38 -7.01 -2.42 0.63
C VAL A 38 -7.56 -3.80 0.29
N PHE A 39 -7.90 -4.03 -0.98
CA PHE A 39 -8.55 -5.25 -1.45
C PHE A 39 -7.73 -6.52 -1.19
N PRO A 40 -6.40 -6.57 -1.43
CA PRO A 40 -5.59 -7.75 -1.12
C PRO A 40 -5.68 -8.16 0.35
N ASP A 41 -5.60 -7.20 1.27
CA ASP A 41 -5.70 -7.46 2.71
C ASP A 41 -7.10 -7.94 3.12
N ILE A 42 -8.15 -7.31 2.57
CA ILE A 42 -9.54 -7.73 2.83
C ILE A 42 -9.78 -9.13 2.28
N PHE A 43 -9.25 -9.43 1.10
CA PHE A 43 -9.38 -10.75 0.48
C PHE A 43 -8.74 -11.83 1.35
N ASP A 44 -7.52 -11.59 1.86
CA ASP A 44 -6.85 -12.49 2.78
C ASP A 44 -7.63 -12.66 4.10
N LEU A 45 -8.21 -11.58 4.62
CA LEU A 45 -9.04 -11.62 5.83
C LEU A 45 -10.28 -12.53 5.64
N ILE A 46 -10.90 -12.48 4.45
CA ILE A 46 -12.08 -13.29 4.13
C ILE A 46 -11.71 -14.76 3.95
N ILE A 47 -10.61 -15.05 3.23
CA ILE A 47 -10.20 -16.42 2.89
C ILE A 47 -9.54 -17.12 4.09
N PHE A 48 -8.67 -16.42 4.83
CA PHE A 48 -7.88 -16.97 5.93
C PHE A 48 -8.41 -16.53 7.29
N HIS A 49 -9.56 -17.08 7.73
CA HIS A 49 -10.14 -16.76 9.03
C HIS A 49 -9.25 -17.18 10.22
N GLY A 50 -9.08 -16.31 11.20
CA GLY A 50 -8.46 -16.63 12.49
C GLY A 50 -6.94 -16.83 12.44
N LYS A 51 -6.43 -17.91 13.10
CA LYS A 51 -4.97 -18.19 13.21
C LYS A 51 -4.26 -18.38 11.87
N LYS A 52 -4.97 -18.85 10.82
CA LYS A 52 -4.41 -19.01 9.49
C LYS A 52 -4.17 -17.65 8.80
N PHE A 53 -4.95 -16.63 9.13
CA PHE A 53 -4.71 -15.27 8.64
C PHE A 53 -3.32 -14.76 9.02
N MET A 54 -2.89 -15.00 10.27
CA MET A 54 -1.58 -14.53 10.76
C MET A 54 -0.39 -15.25 10.10
N THR A 55 -0.58 -16.47 9.58
CA THR A 55 0.50 -17.28 8.97
C THR A 55 0.45 -17.33 7.44
N GLY A 56 -0.73 -17.17 6.84
CA GLY A 56 -0.96 -17.20 5.39
C GLY A 56 -1.17 -15.82 4.76
N HIS A 57 -1.16 -14.77 5.56
CA HIS A 57 -1.21 -13.39 5.08
C HIS A 57 -0.06 -13.11 4.12
N ARG A 58 -0.37 -12.52 2.97
CA ARG A 58 0.57 -12.22 1.89
C ARG A 58 1.08 -13.42 1.08
N GLU A 59 0.46 -14.60 1.22
CA GLU A 59 0.85 -15.76 0.41
C GLU A 59 0.14 -15.83 -0.94
N PHE A 60 -1.12 -15.42 -1.04
CA PHE A 60 -1.89 -15.49 -2.29
C PHE A 60 -2.26 -14.12 -2.85
N SER A 61 -2.93 -13.28 -2.08
CA SER A 61 -3.43 -12.00 -2.57
C SER A 61 -2.34 -10.98 -2.91
N HIS A 62 -1.12 -11.20 -2.40
CA HIS A 62 0.06 -10.38 -2.66
C HIS A 62 1.01 -11.01 -3.70
N THR A 63 0.48 -11.87 -4.59
CA THR A 63 1.27 -12.58 -5.59
C THR A 63 1.02 -12.04 -7.00
N ILE A 64 1.97 -12.30 -7.90
CA ILE A 64 1.78 -12.05 -9.33
C ILE A 64 0.57 -12.84 -9.86
N LEU A 65 0.36 -14.06 -9.37
CA LEU A 65 -0.78 -14.88 -9.80
C LEU A 65 -2.12 -14.19 -9.49
N PHE A 66 -2.27 -13.62 -8.30
CA PHE A 66 -3.47 -12.87 -7.93
C PHE A 66 -3.69 -11.67 -8.85
N VAL A 67 -2.63 -10.89 -9.12
CA VAL A 67 -2.68 -9.75 -10.04
C VAL A 67 -3.09 -10.19 -11.45
N LEU A 68 -2.54 -11.30 -11.94
CA LEU A 68 -2.89 -11.82 -13.27
C LEU A 68 -4.35 -12.27 -13.34
N ILE A 69 -4.87 -12.93 -12.31
CA ILE A 69 -6.29 -13.32 -12.23
C ILE A 69 -7.17 -12.07 -12.24
N LEU A 70 -6.87 -11.08 -11.39
CA LEU A 70 -7.67 -9.87 -11.29
C LEU A 70 -7.61 -9.04 -12.59
N SER A 71 -6.43 -8.95 -13.22
CA SER A 71 -6.26 -8.29 -14.51
C SER A 71 -7.00 -9.03 -15.64
N SER A 72 -7.03 -10.36 -15.61
CA SER A 72 -7.79 -11.16 -16.57
C SER A 72 -9.29 -10.93 -16.42
N ILE A 73 -9.81 -10.83 -15.20
CA ILE A 73 -11.22 -10.46 -14.95
C ILE A 73 -11.49 -9.05 -15.45
N ALA A 74 -10.57 -8.12 -15.22
CA ALA A 74 -10.67 -6.73 -15.67
C ALA A 74 -10.67 -6.60 -17.21
N TYR A 75 -10.04 -7.52 -17.93
CA TYR A 75 -10.11 -7.57 -19.38
C TYR A 75 -11.54 -7.78 -19.90
N PHE A 76 -12.34 -8.60 -19.21
CA PHE A 76 -13.76 -8.83 -19.57
C PHE A 76 -14.70 -7.77 -18.94
N ILE A 77 -14.31 -7.20 -17.80
CA ILE A 77 -15.09 -6.20 -17.06
C ILE A 77 -14.20 -4.98 -16.82
N PRO A 78 -14.06 -4.07 -17.82
CA PRO A 78 -13.05 -3.00 -17.81
C PRO A 78 -13.06 -2.10 -16.57
N ILE A 79 -14.23 -1.89 -15.95
CA ILE A 79 -14.35 -1.07 -14.74
C ILE A 79 -13.53 -1.65 -13.57
N LEU A 80 -13.34 -2.99 -13.52
CA LEU A 80 -12.51 -3.64 -12.52
C LEU A 80 -11.01 -3.42 -12.74
N GLY A 81 -10.61 -2.84 -13.87
CA GLY A 81 -9.24 -2.41 -14.12
C GLY A 81 -8.76 -1.36 -13.09
N TYR A 82 -9.65 -0.51 -12.62
CA TYR A 82 -9.34 0.44 -11.55
C TYR A 82 -9.05 -0.26 -10.21
N LEU A 83 -9.83 -1.30 -9.88
CA LEU A 83 -9.60 -2.13 -8.70
C LEU A 83 -8.27 -2.90 -8.82
N ALA A 84 -8.01 -3.50 -9.98
CA ALA A 84 -6.75 -4.20 -10.25
C ALA A 84 -5.55 -3.26 -10.13
N PHE A 85 -5.65 -2.04 -10.67
CA PHE A 85 -4.61 -1.02 -10.57
C PHE A 85 -4.32 -0.64 -9.11
N GLY A 86 -5.36 -0.36 -8.31
CA GLY A 86 -5.20 -0.10 -6.88
C GLY A 86 -4.54 -1.26 -6.13
N SER A 87 -4.90 -2.52 -6.47
CA SER A 87 -4.30 -3.71 -5.85
C SER A 87 -2.83 -3.91 -6.24
N ILE A 88 -2.45 -3.57 -7.48
CA ILE A 88 -1.04 -3.58 -7.91
C ILE A 88 -0.22 -2.58 -7.10
N LEU A 89 -0.74 -1.36 -6.94
CA LEU A 89 -0.08 -0.33 -6.14
C LEU A 89 0.05 -0.75 -4.68
N HIS A 90 -1.00 -1.34 -4.07
CA HIS A 90 -0.92 -1.89 -2.72
C HIS A 90 0.24 -2.88 -2.55
N ILE A 91 0.35 -3.87 -3.45
CA ILE A 91 1.44 -4.85 -3.40
C ILE A 91 2.81 -4.16 -3.56
N PHE A 92 2.90 -3.18 -4.46
CA PHE A 92 4.13 -2.40 -4.63
C PHE A 92 4.50 -1.63 -3.36
N GLU A 93 3.55 -0.99 -2.72
CA GLU A 93 3.73 -0.28 -1.46
C GLU A 93 4.19 -1.22 -0.34
N ASP A 94 3.67 -2.43 -0.30
CA ASP A 94 4.09 -3.45 0.66
C ASP A 94 5.53 -3.95 0.40
N ILE A 95 5.96 -4.01 -0.85
CA ILE A 95 7.36 -4.30 -1.17
C ILE A 95 8.28 -3.16 -0.72
N VAL A 96 7.84 -1.91 -0.90
CA VAL A 96 8.65 -0.72 -0.56
C VAL A 96 8.72 -0.49 0.94
N ALA A 97 7.58 -0.51 1.62
CA ALA A 97 7.45 -0.04 3.00
C ALA A 97 6.66 -1.01 3.90
N GLY A 98 6.38 -2.20 3.42
CA GLY A 98 5.67 -3.24 4.17
C GLY A 98 6.46 -3.74 5.37
N ARG A 99 5.75 -4.26 6.37
CA ARG A 99 6.33 -4.81 7.60
C ARG A 99 6.93 -6.20 7.40
N ASP A 100 6.32 -6.97 6.51
CA ASP A 100 6.67 -8.37 6.22
C ASP A 100 7.00 -8.54 4.74
N PRO A 101 7.87 -9.49 4.38
CA PRO A 101 8.27 -9.71 3.01
C PRO A 101 7.10 -10.21 2.14
N VAL A 102 7.06 -9.77 0.89
CA VAL A 102 6.07 -10.18 -0.10
C VAL A 102 6.62 -11.32 -0.96
N TYR A 103 5.89 -12.44 -1.02
CA TYR A 103 6.26 -13.62 -1.79
C TYR A 103 5.58 -13.63 -3.17
N LEU A 104 6.07 -12.80 -4.09
CA LEU A 104 5.42 -12.58 -5.39
C LEU A 104 5.14 -13.85 -6.19
N PHE A 105 5.97 -14.89 -6.03
CA PHE A 105 5.88 -16.13 -6.80
C PHE A 105 5.22 -17.29 -6.03
N SER A 106 4.62 -17.02 -4.86
CA SER A 106 3.80 -18.00 -4.17
C SER A 106 2.56 -18.34 -5.05
N PRO A 107 2.04 -19.58 -5.05
CA PRO A 107 2.47 -20.75 -4.28
C PRO A 107 3.62 -21.55 -4.91
N PHE A 108 4.14 -21.14 -6.07
CA PHE A 108 5.16 -21.92 -6.80
C PHE A 108 6.51 -21.95 -6.09
N THR A 109 6.87 -20.86 -5.43
CA THR A 109 8.10 -20.78 -4.63
C THR A 109 7.98 -19.70 -3.56
N HIS A 110 8.50 -20.01 -2.37
CA HIS A 110 8.69 -19.03 -1.29
C HIS A 110 10.12 -18.44 -1.30
N LYS A 111 10.93 -18.75 -2.33
CA LYS A 111 12.23 -18.11 -2.53
C LYS A 111 12.03 -16.77 -3.21
N GLY A 112 12.83 -15.77 -2.84
CA GLY A 112 12.75 -14.45 -3.46
C GLY A 112 11.68 -13.54 -2.83
N ALA A 113 11.55 -13.62 -1.52
CA ALA A 113 10.79 -12.63 -0.75
C ALA A 113 11.33 -11.22 -1.05
N LEU A 114 10.44 -10.32 -1.48
CA LEU A 114 10.79 -8.95 -1.82
C LEU A 114 10.43 -8.01 -0.67
N MET A 115 11.40 -7.19 -0.28
CA MET A 115 11.24 -6.15 0.72
C MET A 115 12.36 -5.13 0.51
N LEU A 116 12.03 -3.90 0.18
CA LEU A 116 13.02 -2.85 -0.02
C LEU A 116 13.49 -2.23 1.30
N ILE A 117 12.58 -2.05 2.24
CA ILE A 117 12.91 -1.52 3.57
C ILE A 117 12.69 -2.64 4.58
N THR A 118 13.77 -3.17 5.14
CA THR A 118 13.68 -4.23 6.15
C THR A 118 13.11 -3.71 7.48
N LYS A 119 12.56 -4.60 8.30
CA LYS A 119 12.03 -4.26 9.62
C LYS A 119 13.04 -3.47 10.47
N ASN A 120 14.32 -3.86 10.45
CA ASN A 120 15.36 -3.14 11.19
C ASN A 120 15.61 -1.73 10.65
N GLN A 121 15.53 -1.54 9.33
CA GLN A 121 15.65 -0.23 8.71
C GLN A 121 14.44 0.67 9.03
N SER A 122 13.22 0.12 9.00
CA SER A 122 12.01 0.86 9.37
C SER A 122 12.06 1.34 10.84
N ILE A 123 12.54 0.49 11.75
CA ILE A 123 12.74 0.87 13.17
C ILE A 123 13.79 2.01 13.29
N GLN A 124 14.91 1.91 12.55
CA GLN A 124 15.94 2.96 12.57
C GLN A 124 15.44 4.29 11.99
N ILE A 125 14.64 4.24 10.92
CA ILE A 125 14.02 5.44 10.33
C ILE A 125 13.00 6.01 11.30
N GLY A 126 12.14 5.17 11.89
CA GLY A 126 11.17 5.57 12.92
C GLY A 126 11.85 6.27 14.10
N ALA A 127 12.98 5.73 14.59
CA ALA A 127 13.76 6.34 15.66
C ALA A 127 14.38 7.70 15.26
N LYS A 128 14.78 7.87 14.00
CA LYS A 128 15.25 9.18 13.48
C LYS A 128 14.11 10.19 13.39
N VAL A 129 12.94 9.77 12.85
CA VAL A 129 11.74 10.60 12.76
C VAL A 129 11.28 11.04 14.15
N ARG A 130 11.22 10.12 15.12
CA ARG A 130 10.88 10.44 16.51
C ARG A 130 11.84 11.49 17.11
N ARG A 131 13.16 11.35 16.88
CA ARG A 131 14.14 12.34 17.37
C ARG A 131 13.93 13.71 16.74
N PHE A 132 13.61 13.74 15.45
CA PHE A 132 13.27 14.99 14.76
C PHE A 132 12.01 15.64 15.31
N ILE A 133 10.93 14.85 15.50
CA ILE A 133 9.66 15.35 16.09
C ILE A 133 9.86 15.82 17.53
N LYS A 134 10.62 15.08 18.35
CA LYS A 134 10.95 15.53 19.71
C LYS A 134 11.75 16.82 19.75
N GLY A 135 12.64 17.03 18.79
CA GLY A 135 13.36 18.29 18.64
C GLY A 135 12.48 19.46 18.22
N ALA A 136 11.39 19.19 17.49
CA ALA A 136 10.44 20.19 17.01
C ALA A 136 9.31 20.48 18.03
N PHE A 137 8.92 19.47 18.82
CA PHE A 137 7.81 19.53 19.78
C PHE A 137 8.26 18.98 21.14
N THR A 138 8.63 19.87 22.05
CA THR A 138 8.98 19.50 23.44
C THR A 138 7.74 18.95 24.15
N GLY A 139 7.69 17.63 24.40
CA GLY A 139 6.66 17.05 25.25
C GLY A 139 6.09 15.68 24.89
N SER A 140 6.43 15.08 23.75
CA SER A 140 5.92 13.73 23.43
C SER A 140 6.81 12.64 24.06
N GLU A 141 6.45 12.20 25.26
CA GLU A 141 7.04 11.01 25.86
C GLU A 141 6.40 9.74 25.25
N ASN A 142 7.26 8.77 24.91
CA ASN A 142 6.89 7.37 24.63
C ASN A 142 6.06 7.01 23.38
N ILE A 143 6.30 7.64 22.23
CA ILE A 143 5.90 7.07 20.96
C ILE A 143 6.90 5.97 20.59
N GLY A 144 6.47 4.71 20.45
CA GLY A 144 7.32 3.60 20.01
C GLY A 144 7.84 3.78 18.59
N ASP A 145 8.97 3.15 18.26
CA ASP A 145 9.61 3.32 16.96
C ASP A 145 8.74 2.82 15.79
N GLU A 146 7.93 1.77 16.02
CA GLU A 146 6.96 1.27 15.03
C GLU A 146 5.83 2.28 14.78
N LEU A 147 5.31 2.92 15.83
CA LEU A 147 4.29 3.96 15.71
C LEU A 147 4.82 5.21 15.01
N SER A 148 6.09 5.56 15.26
CA SER A 148 6.76 6.67 14.55
C SER A 148 6.91 6.41 13.05
N TRP A 149 7.20 5.16 12.67
CA TRP A 149 7.25 4.75 11.26
C TRP A 149 5.86 4.83 10.61
N PHE A 150 4.82 4.36 11.28
CA PHE A 150 3.44 4.49 10.83
C PHE A 150 3.06 5.95 10.56
N TRP A 151 3.27 6.84 11.52
CA TRP A 151 2.97 8.27 11.35
C TRP A 151 3.77 8.92 10.21
N PHE A 152 5.02 8.54 10.06
CA PHE A 152 5.84 9.01 8.94
C PHE A 152 5.23 8.61 7.59
N LEU A 153 4.83 7.34 7.43
CA LEU A 153 4.20 6.86 6.21
C LEU A 153 2.85 7.55 5.94
N THR A 154 2.04 7.73 6.94
CA THR A 154 0.75 8.42 6.82
C THR A 154 0.95 9.89 6.40
N ILE A 155 1.86 10.61 7.05
CA ILE A 155 2.17 12.01 6.68
C ILE A 155 2.69 12.08 5.24
N LEU A 156 3.59 11.20 4.84
CA LEU A 156 4.11 11.16 3.48
C LEU A 156 3.01 10.81 2.46
N GLY A 157 2.11 9.88 2.80
CA GLY A 157 0.94 9.54 2.01
C GLY A 157 0.00 10.73 1.81
N SER A 158 -0.28 11.48 2.88
CA SER A 158 -1.09 12.69 2.82
C SER A 158 -0.47 13.75 1.89
N TRP A 159 0.86 13.94 1.93
CA TRP A 159 1.56 14.84 1.01
C TRP A 159 1.48 14.36 -0.44
N LEU A 160 1.62 13.06 -0.69
CA LEU A 160 1.45 12.48 -2.03
C LEU A 160 0.02 12.67 -2.54
N LEU A 161 -0.98 12.49 -1.70
CA LEU A 161 -2.37 12.70 -2.06
C LEU A 161 -2.64 14.17 -2.41
N ILE A 162 -2.16 15.12 -1.60
CA ILE A 162 -2.29 16.56 -1.87
C ILE A 162 -1.60 16.91 -3.20
N ALA A 163 -0.39 16.43 -3.42
CA ALA A 163 0.33 16.63 -4.67
C ALA A 163 -0.44 16.03 -5.86
N GLY A 164 -0.96 14.81 -5.71
CA GLY A 164 -1.77 14.14 -6.72
C GLY A 164 -3.01 14.94 -7.09
N ILE A 165 -3.75 15.44 -6.11
CA ILE A 165 -4.90 16.33 -6.33
C ILE A 165 -4.47 17.57 -7.11
N PHE A 166 -3.40 18.24 -6.68
CA PHE A 166 -2.91 19.46 -7.34
C PHE A 166 -2.52 19.20 -8.80
N PHE A 167 -1.80 18.11 -9.09
CA PHE A 167 -1.39 17.81 -10.47
C PHE A 167 -2.54 17.32 -11.34
N TYR A 168 -3.51 16.59 -10.79
CA TYR A 168 -4.60 16.01 -11.55
C TYR A 168 -5.67 17.06 -11.96
N PHE A 169 -5.94 18.05 -11.10
CA PHE A 169 -6.95 19.08 -11.34
C PHE A 169 -6.37 20.39 -11.90
N ARG A 170 -5.11 20.43 -12.27
CA ARG A 170 -4.46 21.56 -12.93
C ARG A 170 -4.75 21.56 -14.44
#